data_394f37cd81203621f4664250a03886e1
#
_entry.id   394f37cd81203621f4664250a03886e1
#
_cell.length_a   1.000
_cell.length_b   1.000
_cell.length_c   1.000
_cell.angle_alpha   90.00
_cell.angle_beta   90.00
_cell.angle_gamma   90.00
#
_symmetry.space_group_name_H-M   'P 1'
#
loop_
_entity.id
_entity.type
_entity.pdbx_description
1 polymer ?
#
loop_
_entity_poly.entity_id
_entity_poly.type
_entity_poly.pdbx_seq_one_letter_code
_entity_poly.pdbx_strand_id
1 'polypeptide(L)'
;MPLKNKTSAHVATPAAKRWGVLSLCMALLSPVSPVQSQTTYSRLPNLGDGAEVPLGVERRLGESIAREIYRDPDYLDDPVLGDYVQSLWQTLLASARQRGELTPELEQQFAWEVALIRDRSINAFALPGGYLGVHLGLIAAVNSADELASVLAHELSHVTQRHIARMISQQGKQGPMVMGAMILGMLAASRTPSASGMSAANAVMVGGQAAAMQSQLNFSRDMEREADRVGYGVMTEAGFEPQGFVTMFEKLQQASRLNDNGSFPYLRSHPMTTERIADAQARQQLLPPRQALALTPLHAMMAARAQVLTSPGVDVLRALATQAEASHLRTFSTARQAGALYAGVMANMRQREFAVAHQHLQRLQALPSLDVPALRVVRLLAAELALASGDAAQALAVIDVKAFALASHDRATRMMLAQSRLATQKPAQAKLVSNELTLWLSLHPRDASAWTLLSAAYDMQGDGLRAIRAQAESRAVELDYGAALDRFKAAQALAHAMARDGKLDRGGHVEASIVDARLRELERLRREQALER
;
A
#
# COMPACT_ATOMS: atom_id res chain seq x y z
N MET A 1 22.80 -55.49 49.24
CA MET A 1 23.23 -55.66 50.66
C MET A 1 23.57 -54.29 51.19
N PRO A 2 23.34 -54.10 52.48
CA PRO A 2 22.12 -53.67 53.07
C PRO A 2 22.31 -52.51 54.10
N LEU A 3 21.17 -52.13 54.63
CA LEU A 3 20.84 -51.78 56.04
C LEU A 3 21.10 -50.36 56.50
N LYS A 4 20.23 -49.71 57.11
CA LYS A 4 19.19 -49.80 58.11
C LYS A 4 19.15 -48.51 58.89
N ASN A 5 17.96 -47.93 59.04
CA ASN A 5 17.21 -47.75 60.28
C ASN A 5 17.80 -46.84 61.36
N LYS A 6 17.06 -45.89 61.92
CA LYS A 6 15.97 -45.99 62.93
C LYS A 6 15.59 -44.56 63.36
N THR A 7 14.37 -44.20 63.36
CA THR A 7 13.34 -44.15 64.41
C THR A 7 13.75 -43.49 65.75
N SER A 8 13.04 -42.50 66.20
CA SER A 8 11.92 -42.47 67.18
C SER A 8 11.81 -41.06 67.75
N ALA A 9 10.68 -40.39 67.81
CA ALA A 9 9.47 -40.59 68.56
C ALA A 9 9.46 -39.92 69.96
N HIS A 10 8.41 -39.18 70.19
CA HIS A 10 7.76 -38.76 71.43
C HIS A 10 8.37 -37.60 72.23
N VAL A 11 7.62 -36.64 72.78
CA VAL A 11 6.44 -36.73 73.64
C VAL A 11 5.76 -35.38 73.77
N ALA A 12 4.48 -35.41 74.01
CA ALA A 12 3.46 -34.36 74.14
C ALA A 12 3.49 -33.50 75.42
N THR A 13 2.99 -32.28 75.25
CA THR A 13 2.04 -31.48 76.08
C THR A 13 2.32 -31.23 77.56
N PRO A 14 1.61 -30.28 78.29
CA PRO A 14 0.62 -29.32 77.87
C PRO A 14 0.66 -27.91 78.60
N ALA A 15 -0.19 -27.00 78.14
CA ALA A 15 -1.01 -26.04 78.85
C ALA A 15 -0.40 -24.94 79.77
N ALA A 16 -0.72 -23.71 79.51
CA ALA A 16 -1.72 -22.89 80.19
C ALA A 16 -1.58 -21.38 79.94
N LYS A 17 -2.66 -20.84 79.55
CA LYS A 17 -3.22 -19.49 79.82
C LYS A 17 -2.27 -18.39 80.29
N ARG A 18 -2.17 -17.31 79.47
CA ARG A 18 -2.36 -15.94 79.99
C ARG A 18 -2.91 -15.00 78.95
N TRP A 19 -4.06 -14.52 79.17
CA TRP A 19 -4.72 -13.40 78.52
C TRP A 19 -3.95 -12.09 78.76
N GLY A 20 -3.96 -11.20 77.72
CA GLY A 20 -3.76 -9.80 77.99
C GLY A 20 -3.13 -9.02 76.87
N VAL A 21 -3.99 -8.33 76.10
CA VAL A 21 -3.77 -7.00 75.52
C VAL A 21 -2.50 -6.81 74.71
N LEU A 22 -2.69 -6.90 73.37
CA LEU A 22 -2.08 -6.04 72.34
C LEU A 22 -2.74 -6.28 70.98
N SER A 23 -4.03 -5.97 70.90
CA SER A 23 -4.73 -5.78 69.62
C SER A 23 -4.68 -4.29 69.33
N LEU A 24 -3.69 -3.84 68.59
CA LEU A 24 -3.77 -2.57 67.83
C LEU A 24 -2.43 -2.23 67.17
N CYS A 25 -1.93 -3.02 66.25
CA CYS A 25 -0.86 -2.61 65.32
C CYS A 25 -0.64 -3.65 64.21
N MET A 26 -1.72 -4.18 63.59
CA MET A 26 -1.59 -5.10 62.49
C MET A 26 -2.66 -4.83 61.42
N ALA A 27 -2.71 -3.58 60.95
CA ALA A 27 -3.60 -3.19 59.85
C ALA A 27 -2.97 -2.04 59.05
N LEU A 28 -1.75 -2.22 58.51
CA LEU A 28 -1.13 -1.31 57.51
C LEU A 28 0.05 -2.02 56.77
N LEU A 29 -0.14 -3.27 56.36
CA LEU A 29 0.72 -3.91 55.35
C LEU A 29 -0.17 -4.55 54.30
N SER A 30 -0.93 -3.70 53.55
CA SER A 30 -1.47 -4.09 52.25
C SER A 30 -0.31 -4.12 51.27
N PRO A 31 -0.16 -5.20 50.44
CA PRO A 31 0.83 -5.19 49.38
C PRO A 31 0.49 -4.05 48.43
N VAL A 32 1.39 -3.09 48.30
CA VAL A 32 1.35 -2.08 47.26
C VAL A 32 1.51 -2.84 45.92
N SER A 33 0.40 -3.05 45.24
CA SER A 33 0.44 -3.47 43.82
C SER A 33 1.23 -2.41 43.05
N PRO A 34 2.17 -2.80 42.19
CA PRO A 34 2.83 -1.83 41.33
C PRO A 34 1.76 -1.14 40.50
N VAL A 35 1.57 0.13 40.72
CA VAL A 35 0.84 1.00 39.81
C VAL A 35 1.61 0.96 38.53
N GLN A 36 1.11 0.17 37.53
CA GLN A 36 1.51 0.34 36.16
C GLN A 36 1.16 1.79 35.81
N SER A 37 2.19 2.62 35.76
CA SER A 37 2.09 3.93 35.14
C SER A 37 1.73 3.69 33.67
N GLN A 38 0.43 3.68 33.39
CA GLN A 38 -0.03 3.99 32.06
C GLN A 38 0.51 5.39 31.78
N THR A 39 1.58 5.48 31.02
CA THR A 39 1.98 6.69 30.34
C THR A 39 0.84 7.02 29.36
N THR A 40 -0.23 7.59 29.88
CA THR A 40 -1.11 8.42 29.10
C THR A 40 -0.22 9.54 28.57
N TYR A 41 0.24 9.39 27.34
CA TYR A 41 0.73 10.51 26.57
C TYR A 41 -0.41 11.54 26.60
N SER A 42 -0.32 12.50 27.50
CA SER A 42 -1.25 13.62 27.52
C SER A 42 -1.05 14.34 26.19
N ARG A 43 -1.96 14.09 25.26
CA ARG A 43 -2.17 14.99 24.14
C ARG A 43 -2.41 16.36 24.77
N LEU A 44 -1.47 17.27 24.56
CA LEU A 44 -1.79 18.67 24.72
C LEU A 44 -3.04 18.92 23.88
N PRO A 45 -4.10 19.53 24.41
CA PRO A 45 -5.25 19.89 23.61
C PRO A 45 -4.73 20.64 22.39
N ASN A 46 -5.17 20.24 21.19
CA ASN A 46 -4.96 21.02 19.99
C ASN A 46 -5.54 22.41 20.25
N LEU A 47 -4.70 23.36 20.58
CA LEU A 47 -5.03 24.79 20.64
C LEU A 47 -5.15 25.31 19.19
N GLY A 48 -6.04 24.71 18.40
CA GLY A 48 -6.34 25.08 17.04
C GLY A 48 -7.81 25.45 16.96
N ASP A 49 -8.06 26.71 17.15
CA ASP A 49 -9.38 27.30 17.02
C ASP A 49 -9.96 27.19 15.61
N GLY A 50 -11.26 26.94 15.61
CA GLY A 50 -12.17 27.46 14.63
C GLY A 50 -12.25 26.70 13.30
N ALA A 51 -13.35 25.97 13.12
CA ALA A 51 -13.80 25.33 11.87
C ALA A 51 -12.82 24.31 11.29
N GLU A 52 -12.50 23.27 12.05
CA GLU A 52 -11.88 22.06 11.49
C GLU A 52 -12.72 21.57 10.29
N VAL A 53 -12.05 21.29 9.18
CA VAL A 53 -12.69 20.63 8.03
C VAL A 53 -13.30 19.32 8.52
N PRO A 54 -14.62 19.08 8.38
CA PRO A 54 -15.23 17.84 8.80
C PRO A 54 -14.60 16.63 8.07
N LEU A 55 -14.41 15.49 8.76
CA LEU A 55 -13.78 14.30 8.19
C LEU A 55 -14.46 13.83 6.90
N GLY A 56 -15.80 13.92 6.83
CA GLY A 56 -16.55 13.58 5.62
C GLY A 56 -16.28 14.51 4.44
N VAL A 57 -15.96 15.78 4.68
CA VAL A 57 -15.57 16.74 3.62
C VAL A 57 -14.16 16.39 3.14
N GLU A 58 -13.24 16.13 4.07
CA GLU A 58 -11.87 15.72 3.76
C GLU A 58 -11.85 14.41 2.97
N ARG A 59 -12.69 13.44 3.36
CA ARG A 59 -12.87 12.17 2.65
C ARG A 59 -13.35 12.38 1.22
N ARG A 60 -14.41 13.17 0.99
CA ARG A 60 -14.93 13.44 -0.35
C ARG A 60 -13.91 14.15 -1.24
N LEU A 61 -13.17 15.11 -0.68
CA LEU A 61 -12.09 15.77 -1.40
C LEU A 61 -11.04 14.75 -1.87
N GLY A 62 -10.62 13.84 -0.97
CA GLY A 62 -9.71 12.76 -1.33
C GLY A 62 -10.26 11.84 -2.42
N GLU A 63 -11.54 11.48 -2.34
CA GLU A 63 -12.21 10.66 -3.38
C GLU A 63 -12.25 11.36 -4.74
N SER A 64 -12.44 12.67 -4.75
CA SER A 64 -12.42 13.43 -6.01
C SER A 64 -11.06 13.41 -6.69
N ILE A 65 -9.97 13.49 -5.90
CA ILE A 65 -8.60 13.43 -6.39
C ILE A 65 -8.23 11.98 -6.79
N ALA A 66 -8.55 11.01 -5.95
CA ALA A 66 -8.30 9.59 -6.22
C ALA A 66 -8.96 9.12 -7.52
N ARG A 67 -10.16 9.63 -7.83
CA ARG A 67 -10.87 9.37 -9.09
C ARG A 67 -10.05 9.77 -10.32
N GLU A 68 -9.41 10.93 -10.27
CA GLU A 68 -8.57 11.38 -11.37
C GLU A 68 -7.28 10.54 -11.47
N ILE A 69 -6.74 10.08 -10.33
CA ILE A 69 -5.60 9.15 -10.32
C ILE A 69 -5.99 7.80 -10.95
N TYR A 70 -7.14 7.23 -10.60
CA TYR A 70 -7.58 5.93 -11.16
C TYR A 70 -7.87 5.99 -12.66
N ARG A 71 -8.20 7.17 -13.20
CA ARG A 71 -8.38 7.40 -14.64
C ARG A 71 -7.09 7.65 -15.38
N ASP A 72 -6.04 7.92 -14.67
CA ASP A 72 -4.76 8.25 -15.25
C ASP A 72 -4.12 7.00 -15.88
N PRO A 73 -3.60 7.09 -17.12
CA PRO A 73 -2.90 5.97 -17.77
C PRO A 73 -1.64 5.51 -17.01
N ASP A 74 -1.10 6.36 -16.14
CA ASP A 74 0.03 6.01 -15.29
C ASP A 74 -0.37 5.36 -13.96
N TYR A 75 -1.67 5.31 -13.62
CA TYR A 75 -2.15 4.47 -12.53
C TYR A 75 -1.86 3.01 -12.82
N LEU A 76 -1.31 2.31 -11.85
CA LEU A 76 -0.91 0.91 -12.00
C LEU A 76 -1.48 0.05 -10.88
N ASP A 77 -2.32 -0.91 -11.25
CA ASP A 77 -2.69 -2.01 -10.37
C ASP A 77 -1.79 -3.22 -10.65
N ASP A 78 -0.62 -3.25 -10.01
CA ASP A 78 0.30 -4.38 -10.02
C ASP A 78 0.16 -5.16 -8.71
N PRO A 79 -0.44 -6.37 -8.72
CA PRO A 79 -0.71 -7.08 -7.47
C PRO A 79 0.55 -7.43 -6.67
N VAL A 80 1.69 -7.67 -7.33
CA VAL A 80 2.95 -8.06 -6.66
C VAL A 80 3.55 -6.86 -5.90
N LEU A 81 3.68 -5.70 -6.56
CA LEU A 81 4.11 -4.47 -5.89
C LEU A 81 3.07 -3.98 -4.89
N GLY A 82 1.79 -4.11 -5.23
CA GLY A 82 0.68 -3.75 -4.34
C GLY A 82 0.75 -4.50 -3.02
N ASP A 83 0.89 -5.82 -3.04
CA ASP A 83 1.04 -6.63 -1.83
C ASP A 83 2.28 -6.25 -1.02
N TYR A 84 3.39 -5.97 -1.70
CA TYR A 84 4.62 -5.55 -1.03
C TYR A 84 4.44 -4.21 -0.31
N VAL A 85 3.96 -3.18 -0.99
CA VAL A 85 3.75 -1.86 -0.38
C VAL A 85 2.66 -1.93 0.69
N GLN A 86 1.58 -2.68 0.43
CA GLN A 86 0.49 -2.86 1.37
C GLN A 86 0.94 -3.57 2.66
N SER A 87 1.89 -4.52 2.57
CA SER A 87 2.43 -5.18 3.76
C SER A 87 3.15 -4.19 4.68
N LEU A 88 3.95 -3.28 4.12
CA LEU A 88 4.61 -2.21 4.88
C LEU A 88 3.58 -1.23 5.45
N TRP A 89 2.61 -0.81 4.62
CA TRP A 89 1.56 0.13 5.00
C TRP A 89 0.71 -0.37 6.15
N GLN A 90 0.23 -1.63 6.11
CA GLN A 90 -0.57 -2.21 7.18
C GLN A 90 0.22 -2.33 8.50
N THR A 91 1.51 -2.64 8.41
CA THR A 91 2.39 -2.69 9.60
C THR A 91 2.52 -1.29 10.23
N LEU A 92 2.67 -0.25 9.42
CA LEU A 92 2.71 1.14 9.89
C LEU A 92 1.36 1.61 10.47
N LEU A 93 0.24 1.26 9.83
CA LEU A 93 -1.11 1.55 10.34
C LEU A 93 -1.36 0.89 11.70
N ALA A 94 -0.95 -0.37 11.87
CA ALA A 94 -1.07 -1.08 13.13
C ALA A 94 -0.27 -0.38 14.24
N SER A 95 0.95 0.05 13.94
CA SER A 95 1.79 0.83 14.86
C SER A 95 1.17 2.19 15.18
N ALA A 96 0.69 2.92 14.18
CA ALA A 96 0.04 4.22 14.38
C ALA A 96 -1.20 4.09 15.28
N ARG A 97 -1.97 2.99 15.16
CA ARG A 97 -3.10 2.67 16.03
C ARG A 97 -2.64 2.42 17.46
N GLN A 98 -1.62 1.59 17.68
CA GLN A 98 -1.07 1.29 19.00
C GLN A 98 -0.54 2.53 19.70
N ARG A 99 0.06 3.45 18.95
CA ARG A 99 0.57 4.73 19.45
C ARG A 99 -0.52 5.78 19.69
N GLY A 100 -1.76 5.51 19.28
CA GLY A 100 -2.87 6.49 19.34
C GLY A 100 -2.75 7.63 18.32
N GLU A 101 -1.86 7.53 17.35
CA GLU A 101 -1.76 8.48 16.23
C GLU A 101 -2.90 8.28 15.21
N LEU A 102 -3.36 7.04 15.04
CA LEU A 102 -4.55 6.70 14.26
C LEU A 102 -5.73 6.51 15.22
N THR A 103 -6.64 7.50 15.25
CA THR A 103 -7.85 7.42 16.10
C THR A 103 -8.91 6.53 15.45
N PRO A 104 -9.83 5.94 16.24
CA PRO A 104 -10.92 5.12 15.70
C PRO A 104 -11.80 5.88 14.69
N GLU A 105 -12.01 7.18 14.89
CA GLU A 105 -12.82 8.02 14.00
C GLU A 105 -12.15 8.17 12.63
N LEU A 106 -10.83 8.44 12.61
CA LEU A 106 -10.05 8.51 11.37
C LEU A 106 -10.03 7.16 10.68
N GLU A 107 -9.79 6.07 11.44
CA GLU A 107 -9.74 4.73 10.89
C GLU A 107 -11.03 4.33 10.18
N GLN A 108 -12.18 4.67 10.78
CA GLN A 108 -13.50 4.34 10.23
C GLN A 108 -13.88 5.20 9.02
N GLN A 109 -13.50 6.48 9.01
CA GLN A 109 -13.99 7.43 7.99
C GLN A 109 -13.07 7.54 6.78
N PHE A 110 -11.77 7.25 6.91
CA PHE A 110 -10.80 7.41 5.83
C PHE A 110 -10.59 6.13 5.01
N ALA A 111 -10.00 6.27 3.82
CA ALA A 111 -9.84 5.18 2.86
C ALA A 111 -8.71 4.22 3.21
N TRP A 112 -7.58 4.74 3.66
CA TRP A 112 -6.31 4.03 3.89
C TRP A 112 -5.82 3.25 2.66
N GLU A 113 -5.95 3.87 1.48
CA GLU A 113 -5.61 3.28 0.20
C GLU A 113 -4.30 3.82 -0.36
N VAL A 114 -3.51 2.93 -0.95
CA VAL A 114 -2.26 3.25 -1.63
C VAL A 114 -2.43 3.02 -3.13
N ALA A 115 -2.23 4.08 -3.92
CA ALA A 115 -2.19 4.04 -5.37
C ALA A 115 -0.74 4.00 -5.86
N LEU A 116 -0.40 3.05 -6.72
CA LEU A 116 0.88 2.99 -7.40
C LEU A 116 0.83 3.79 -8.71
N ILE A 117 1.86 4.58 -8.96
CA ILE A 117 1.94 5.45 -10.14
C ILE A 117 3.19 5.11 -10.94
N ARG A 118 3.02 4.86 -12.22
CA ARG A 118 4.09 4.50 -13.16
C ARG A 118 4.92 5.72 -13.55
N ASP A 119 5.57 6.32 -12.58
CA ASP A 119 6.46 7.46 -12.76
C ASP A 119 7.86 7.12 -12.25
N ARG A 120 8.89 7.60 -12.96
CA ARG A 120 10.30 7.37 -12.61
C ARG A 120 10.82 8.32 -11.54
N SER A 121 10.10 9.38 -11.27
CA SER A 121 10.49 10.35 -10.26
C SER A 121 10.39 9.74 -8.85
N ILE A 122 11.25 10.21 -7.97
CA ILE A 122 11.23 9.83 -6.56
C ILE A 122 10.18 10.69 -5.88
N ASN A 123 9.00 10.09 -5.64
CA ASN A 123 7.87 10.78 -5.05
C ASN A 123 6.94 9.84 -4.29
N ALA A 124 6.36 10.34 -3.21
CA ALA A 124 5.16 9.84 -2.56
C ALA A 124 4.40 11.06 -2.03
N PHE A 125 3.11 10.95 -1.85
CA PHE A 125 2.31 12.06 -1.36
C PHE A 125 1.05 11.58 -0.67
N ALA A 126 0.75 12.19 0.47
CA ALA A 126 -0.52 12.02 1.16
C ALA A 126 -1.60 12.88 0.51
N LEU A 127 -2.81 12.34 0.48
CA LEU A 127 -4.01 13.03 0.01
C LEU A 127 -5.05 13.09 1.14
N PRO A 128 -6.00 14.02 1.09
CA PRO A 128 -7.08 14.08 2.06
C PRO A 128 -7.84 12.75 2.14
N GLY A 129 -8.40 12.43 3.29
CA GLY A 129 -9.25 11.25 3.44
C GLY A 129 -8.53 9.91 3.41
N GLY A 130 -7.21 9.87 3.64
CA GLY A 130 -6.44 8.64 3.81
C GLY A 130 -6.01 7.96 2.52
N TYR A 131 -5.91 8.69 1.42
CA TYR A 131 -5.30 8.21 0.19
C TYR A 131 -3.81 8.56 0.15
N LEU A 132 -3.02 7.68 -0.44
CA LEU A 132 -1.59 7.82 -0.61
C LEU A 132 -1.20 7.49 -2.04
N GLY A 133 -0.41 8.34 -2.69
CA GLY A 133 0.22 8.03 -3.97
C GLY A 133 1.68 7.65 -3.77
N VAL A 134 2.14 6.61 -4.46
CA VAL A 134 3.54 6.16 -4.45
C VAL A 134 4.02 5.98 -5.88
N HIS A 135 5.03 6.75 -6.28
CA HIS A 135 5.68 6.59 -7.58
C HIS A 135 6.59 5.36 -7.56
N LEU A 136 6.58 4.60 -8.63
CA LEU A 136 7.46 3.43 -8.76
C LEU A 136 8.94 3.82 -8.71
N GLY A 137 9.27 5.06 -9.14
CA GLY A 137 10.63 5.60 -9.03
C GLY A 137 11.16 5.67 -7.61
N LEU A 138 10.30 5.92 -6.62
CA LEU A 138 10.68 5.84 -5.21
C LEU A 138 11.07 4.40 -4.83
N ILE A 139 10.21 3.41 -5.17
CA ILE A 139 10.47 2.00 -4.85
C ILE A 139 11.77 1.52 -5.52
N ALA A 140 12.03 1.97 -6.75
CA ALA A 140 13.24 1.63 -7.50
C ALA A 140 14.53 2.27 -6.93
N ALA A 141 14.41 3.42 -6.26
CA ALA A 141 15.56 4.22 -5.80
C ALA A 141 15.98 3.91 -4.36
N VAL A 142 15.10 3.40 -3.52
CA VAL A 142 15.42 3.07 -2.13
C VAL A 142 16.18 1.75 -2.02
N ASN A 143 17.06 1.64 -1.01
CA ASN A 143 17.96 0.51 -0.86
C ASN A 143 17.43 -0.55 0.11
N SER A 144 16.38 -0.25 0.85
CA SER A 144 15.78 -1.20 1.81
C SER A 144 14.29 -0.94 1.99
N ALA A 145 13.60 -1.93 2.58
CA ALA A 145 12.23 -1.79 3.02
C ALA A 145 12.08 -0.69 4.08
N ASP A 146 13.12 -0.49 4.90
CA ASP A 146 13.13 0.52 5.96
C ASP A 146 13.18 1.94 5.40
N GLU A 147 13.97 2.18 4.34
CA GLU A 147 13.93 3.47 3.63
C GLU A 147 12.55 3.75 3.03
N LEU A 148 11.90 2.74 2.43
CA LEU A 148 10.55 2.91 1.92
C LEU A 148 9.55 3.15 3.06
N ALA A 149 9.64 2.37 4.14
CA ALA A 149 8.79 2.52 5.31
C ALA A 149 8.93 3.91 5.96
N SER A 150 10.13 4.51 5.93
CA SER A 150 10.35 5.87 6.46
C SER A 150 9.54 6.92 5.72
N VAL A 151 9.50 6.84 4.38
CA VAL A 151 8.68 7.74 3.56
C VAL A 151 7.19 7.48 3.79
N LEU A 152 6.77 6.21 3.78
CA LEU A 152 5.36 5.86 4.02
C LEU A 152 4.89 6.29 5.42
N ALA A 153 5.74 6.19 6.45
CA ALA A 153 5.43 6.63 7.81
C ALA A 153 5.33 8.16 7.92
N HIS A 154 6.17 8.89 7.18
CA HIS A 154 6.11 10.34 7.08
C HIS A 154 4.78 10.78 6.42
N GLU A 155 4.41 10.19 5.29
CA GLU A 155 3.15 10.46 4.60
C GLU A 155 1.93 10.08 5.47
N LEU A 156 1.99 8.92 6.14
CA LEU A 156 0.96 8.51 7.11
C LEU A 156 0.76 9.57 8.20
N SER A 157 1.86 10.19 8.65
CA SER A 157 1.81 11.22 9.69
C SER A 157 1.11 12.48 9.19
N HIS A 158 1.29 12.88 7.93
CA HIS A 158 0.53 13.98 7.33
C HIS A 158 -0.98 13.72 7.36
N VAL A 159 -1.41 12.48 7.15
CA VAL A 159 -2.82 12.08 7.20
C VAL A 159 -3.32 12.05 8.65
N THR A 160 -2.62 11.36 9.56
CA THR A 160 -3.07 11.20 10.96
C THR A 160 -3.07 12.51 11.73
N GLN A 161 -2.14 13.42 11.44
CA GLN A 161 -2.09 14.78 12.00
C GLN A 161 -2.94 15.78 11.22
N ARG A 162 -3.65 15.34 10.18
CA ARG A 162 -4.59 16.11 9.37
C ARG A 162 -3.98 17.41 8.81
N HIS A 163 -2.72 17.36 8.36
CA HIS A 163 -2.00 18.55 7.91
C HIS A 163 -2.69 19.26 6.75
N ILE A 164 -3.25 18.51 5.78
CA ILE A 164 -3.98 19.09 4.65
C ILE A 164 -5.27 19.78 5.12
N ALA A 165 -6.02 19.16 6.04
CA ALA A 165 -7.22 19.79 6.61
C ALA A 165 -6.89 21.08 7.35
N ARG A 166 -5.77 21.12 8.10
CA ARG A 166 -5.27 22.33 8.77
C ARG A 166 -4.91 23.44 7.77
N MET A 167 -4.27 23.09 6.64
CA MET A 167 -3.99 24.05 5.58
C MET A 167 -5.26 24.58 4.93
N ILE A 168 -6.26 23.73 4.65
CA ILE A 168 -7.57 24.11 4.10
C ILE A 168 -8.28 25.10 5.05
N SER A 169 -8.28 24.81 6.36
CA SER A 169 -8.92 25.68 7.35
C SER A 169 -8.33 27.09 7.37
N GLN A 170 -7.04 27.23 7.11
CA GLN A 170 -6.35 28.52 7.03
C GLN A 170 -6.75 29.35 5.80
N GLN A 171 -7.23 28.72 4.72
CA GLN A 171 -7.64 29.37 3.47
C GLN A 171 -9.12 29.80 3.45
N GLY A 172 -9.88 29.51 4.49
CA GLY A 172 -11.29 29.91 4.62
C GLY A 172 -12.28 29.07 3.79
N LYS A 173 -13.49 29.58 3.57
CA LYS A 173 -14.62 28.82 2.98
C LYS A 173 -14.38 28.25 1.56
N GLN A 174 -13.49 28.85 0.78
CA GLN A 174 -13.14 28.37 -0.56
C GLN A 174 -11.97 27.36 -0.55
N GLY A 175 -11.38 27.11 0.62
CA GLY A 175 -10.20 26.25 0.79
C GLY A 175 -10.30 24.86 0.15
N PRO A 176 -11.41 24.11 0.32
CA PRO A 176 -11.50 22.76 -0.23
C PRO A 176 -11.43 22.69 -1.76
N MET A 177 -12.15 23.59 -2.45
CA MET A 177 -12.13 23.65 -3.93
C MET A 177 -10.77 24.08 -4.46
N VAL A 178 -10.19 25.13 -3.88
CA VAL A 178 -8.86 25.64 -4.25
C VAL A 178 -7.80 24.58 -4.02
N MET A 179 -7.83 23.89 -2.88
CA MET A 179 -6.88 22.84 -2.55
C MET A 179 -7.01 21.64 -3.49
N GLY A 180 -8.23 21.21 -3.81
CA GLY A 180 -8.45 20.12 -4.78
C GLY A 180 -7.86 20.46 -6.16
N ALA A 181 -8.14 21.65 -6.66
CA ALA A 181 -7.60 22.14 -7.93
C ALA A 181 -6.07 22.25 -7.90
N MET A 182 -5.48 22.68 -6.78
CA MET A 182 -4.05 22.75 -6.60
C MET A 182 -3.38 21.36 -6.61
N ILE A 183 -3.91 20.40 -5.87
CA ILE A 183 -3.38 19.03 -5.82
C ILE A 183 -3.45 18.39 -7.22
N LEU A 184 -4.57 18.51 -7.92
CA LEU A 184 -4.71 18.02 -9.28
C LEU A 184 -3.76 18.73 -10.27
N GLY A 185 -3.59 20.04 -10.12
CA GLY A 185 -2.65 20.82 -10.91
C GLY A 185 -1.19 20.37 -10.70
N MET A 186 -0.81 20.04 -9.47
CA MET A 186 0.54 19.51 -9.19
C MET A 186 0.75 18.11 -9.77
N LEU A 187 -0.24 17.23 -9.64
CA LEU A 187 -0.18 15.90 -10.24
C LEU A 187 -0.04 15.99 -11.78
N ALA A 188 -0.71 16.94 -12.41
CA ALA A 188 -0.56 17.22 -13.85
C ALA A 188 0.82 17.81 -14.18
N ALA A 189 1.30 18.78 -13.40
CA ALA A 189 2.58 19.45 -13.63
C ALA A 189 3.81 18.56 -13.41
N SER A 190 3.71 17.55 -12.53
CA SER A 190 4.80 16.57 -12.33
C SER A 190 5.07 15.70 -13.56
N ARG A 191 4.17 15.70 -14.56
CA ARG A 191 4.21 14.86 -15.76
C ARG A 191 4.71 15.56 -17.02
N THR A 192 4.79 16.89 -17.02
CA THR A 192 5.28 17.61 -18.20
C THR A 192 6.80 17.61 -18.23
N PRO A 193 7.44 16.90 -19.20
CA PRO A 193 8.82 17.19 -19.55
C PRO A 193 8.88 18.66 -20.00
N SER A 194 9.92 19.38 -19.57
CA SER A 194 10.17 20.79 -19.87
C SER A 194 9.61 21.23 -21.22
N ALA A 195 8.72 22.21 -21.18
CA ALA A 195 8.01 22.75 -22.34
C ALA A 195 8.95 23.26 -23.44
N SER A 196 9.13 22.46 -24.47
CA SER A 196 9.51 22.96 -25.77
C SER A 196 8.22 23.17 -26.59
N GLY A 197 7.68 24.38 -26.60
CA GLY A 197 6.60 24.73 -27.54
C GLY A 197 5.51 25.71 -27.12
N MET A 198 5.46 26.19 -25.88
CA MET A 198 4.51 27.25 -25.55
C MET A 198 5.21 28.63 -25.57
N SER A 199 4.55 29.62 -26.19
CA SER A 199 5.05 31.00 -26.26
C SER A 199 5.43 31.50 -24.87
N ALA A 200 6.58 32.17 -24.76
CA ALA A 200 7.19 32.67 -23.52
C ALA A 200 6.21 33.48 -22.63
N ALA A 201 5.24 34.18 -23.22
CA ALA A 201 4.24 34.95 -22.47
C ALA A 201 3.23 34.06 -21.71
N ASN A 202 2.80 32.92 -22.28
CA ASN A 202 1.94 31.96 -21.60
C ASN A 202 2.72 31.14 -20.57
N ALA A 203 4.00 30.84 -20.83
CA ALA A 203 4.85 30.11 -19.89
C ALA A 203 5.12 30.93 -18.61
N VAL A 204 5.29 32.24 -18.69
CA VAL A 204 5.46 33.12 -17.52
C VAL A 204 4.17 33.21 -16.69
N MET A 205 3.00 33.26 -17.33
CA MET A 205 1.72 33.35 -16.63
C MET A 205 1.34 32.02 -15.95
N VAL A 206 1.50 30.90 -16.66
CA VAL A 206 1.24 29.55 -16.14
C VAL A 206 2.34 29.13 -15.15
N GLY A 207 3.60 29.43 -15.43
CA GLY A 207 4.73 29.15 -14.54
C GLY A 207 4.68 29.95 -13.23
N GLY A 208 4.26 31.22 -13.30
CA GLY A 208 4.05 32.06 -12.11
C GLY A 208 2.91 31.56 -11.22
N GLN A 209 1.79 31.16 -11.82
CA GLN A 209 0.67 30.53 -11.08
C GLN A 209 1.06 29.15 -10.52
N ALA A 210 1.74 28.31 -11.30
CA ALA A 210 2.21 27.02 -10.83
C ALA A 210 3.21 27.15 -9.70
N ALA A 211 4.15 28.12 -9.76
CA ALA A 211 5.09 28.38 -8.67
C ALA A 211 4.41 28.96 -7.42
N ALA A 212 3.41 29.82 -7.58
CA ALA A 212 2.61 30.32 -6.47
C ALA A 212 1.75 29.21 -5.85
N MET A 213 1.16 28.33 -6.67
CA MET A 213 0.43 27.14 -6.21
C MET A 213 1.37 26.16 -5.48
N GLN A 214 2.58 25.94 -6.01
CA GLN A 214 3.59 25.09 -5.38
C GLN A 214 3.99 25.61 -4.00
N SER A 215 4.18 26.94 -3.86
CA SER A 215 4.54 27.53 -2.56
C SER A 215 3.43 27.42 -1.53
N GLN A 216 2.17 27.39 -1.97
CA GLN A 216 1.00 27.24 -1.08
C GLN A 216 0.77 25.79 -0.62
N LEU A 217 1.29 24.79 -1.34
CA LEU A 217 1.17 23.39 -0.99
C LEU A 217 2.40 22.86 -0.22
N ASN A 218 3.43 23.67 -0.06
CA ASN A 218 4.53 23.32 0.84
C ASN A 218 3.99 23.26 2.26
N PHE A 219 4.06 22.10 2.87
CA PHE A 219 3.77 21.97 4.30
C PHE A 219 4.67 22.93 5.09
N SER A 220 4.12 23.54 6.12
CA SER A 220 4.92 24.40 6.98
C SER A 220 6.08 23.62 7.59
N ARG A 221 7.19 24.30 7.94
CA ARG A 221 8.32 23.64 8.63
C ARG A 221 7.91 22.94 9.92
N ASP A 222 6.87 23.44 10.57
CA ASP A 222 6.35 22.83 11.80
C ASP A 222 5.59 21.54 11.49
N MET A 223 4.78 21.50 10.43
CA MET A 223 4.09 20.30 9.96
C MET A 223 5.10 19.22 9.51
N GLU A 224 6.17 19.61 8.82
CA GLU A 224 7.26 18.69 8.44
C GLU A 224 7.95 18.10 9.66
N ARG A 225 8.31 18.93 10.66
CA ARG A 225 8.90 18.45 11.92
C ARG A 225 7.96 17.55 12.71
N GLU A 226 6.66 17.86 12.70
CA GLU A 226 5.64 17.02 13.31
C GLU A 226 5.54 15.66 12.61
N ALA A 227 5.47 15.64 11.26
CA ALA A 227 5.44 14.43 10.47
C ALA A 227 6.71 13.58 10.65
N ASP A 228 7.88 14.19 10.70
CA ASP A 228 9.15 13.50 10.99
C ASP A 228 9.12 12.85 12.38
N ARG A 229 8.69 13.58 13.39
CA ARG A 229 8.66 13.08 14.77
C ARG A 229 7.67 11.93 14.94
N VAL A 230 6.46 12.08 14.41
CA VAL A 230 5.40 11.06 14.49
C VAL A 230 5.79 9.86 13.63
N GLY A 231 6.22 10.10 12.39
CA GLY A 231 6.61 9.05 11.44
C GLY A 231 7.79 8.22 11.92
N TYR A 232 8.82 8.87 12.49
CA TYR A 232 9.94 8.17 13.11
C TYR A 232 9.48 7.24 14.25
N GLY A 233 8.56 7.72 15.10
CA GLY A 233 8.00 6.92 16.18
C GLY A 233 7.15 5.75 15.68
N VAL A 234 6.29 5.99 14.69
CA VAL A 234 5.45 4.95 14.06
C VAL A 234 6.32 3.88 13.42
N MET A 235 7.33 4.27 12.63
CA MET A 235 8.24 3.36 11.96
C MET A 235 9.02 2.47 12.95
N THR A 236 9.55 3.10 14.01
CA THR A 236 10.33 2.39 15.04
C THR A 236 9.50 1.37 15.80
N GLU A 237 8.28 1.76 16.21
CA GLU A 237 7.33 0.86 16.90
C GLU A 237 6.86 -0.27 15.99
N ALA A 238 6.74 -0.01 14.68
CA ALA A 238 6.43 -1.00 13.66
C ALA A 238 7.54 -2.05 13.45
N GLY A 239 8.71 -1.87 14.08
CA GLY A 239 9.83 -2.78 14.00
C GLY A 239 10.78 -2.55 12.83
N PHE A 240 10.60 -1.47 12.06
CA PHE A 240 11.55 -1.06 11.04
C PHE A 240 12.78 -0.41 11.64
N GLU A 241 13.92 -0.54 10.96
CA GLU A 241 15.17 0.02 11.42
C GLU A 241 15.20 1.55 11.25
N PRO A 242 15.36 2.32 12.34
CA PRO A 242 15.37 3.78 12.30
C PRO A 242 16.45 4.40 11.40
N GLN A 243 17.52 3.64 11.13
CA GLN A 243 18.55 4.02 10.17
C GLN A 243 17.96 4.32 8.78
N GLY A 244 16.87 3.64 8.37
CA GLY A 244 16.20 3.88 7.10
C GLY A 244 15.70 5.32 6.96
N PHE A 245 15.27 5.93 8.05
CA PHE A 245 14.85 7.34 8.07
C PHE A 245 16.03 8.28 7.80
N VAL A 246 17.16 8.02 8.44
CA VAL A 246 18.38 8.83 8.28
C VAL A 246 18.99 8.68 6.88
N THR A 247 19.13 7.43 6.40
CA THR A 247 19.71 7.19 5.07
C THR A 247 18.82 7.72 3.95
N MET A 248 17.49 7.70 4.11
CA MET A 248 16.58 8.33 3.16
C MET A 248 16.77 9.86 3.14
N PHE A 249 16.91 10.50 4.32
CA PHE A 249 17.17 11.93 4.41
C PHE A 249 18.51 12.33 3.78
N GLU A 250 19.57 11.55 3.99
CA GLU A 250 20.86 11.75 3.36
C GLU A 250 20.77 11.66 1.83
N LYS A 251 20.02 10.67 1.32
CA LYS A 251 19.74 10.51 -0.10
C LYS A 251 18.99 11.71 -0.69
N LEU A 252 17.95 12.19 0.00
CA LEU A 252 17.21 13.37 -0.40
C LEU A 252 18.06 14.65 -0.35
N GLN A 253 18.91 14.78 0.68
CA GLN A 253 19.86 15.90 0.77
C GLN A 253 20.87 15.91 -0.38
N GLN A 254 21.44 14.74 -0.69
CA GLN A 254 22.36 14.62 -1.82
C GLN A 254 21.68 15.02 -3.14
N ALA A 255 20.44 14.57 -3.34
CA ALA A 255 19.66 14.93 -4.51
C ALA A 255 19.38 16.44 -4.60
N SER A 256 19.07 17.10 -3.48
CA SER A 256 18.81 18.55 -3.44
C SER A 256 20.04 19.40 -3.80
N ARG A 257 21.25 18.87 -3.56
CA ARG A 257 22.52 19.55 -3.92
C ARG A 257 22.89 19.47 -5.40
N LEU A 258 22.34 18.47 -6.11
CA LEU A 258 22.68 18.17 -7.52
C LEU A 258 21.72 18.86 -8.50
N ASN A 259 21.30 20.08 -8.30
CA ASN A 259 20.34 20.81 -9.14
C ASN A 259 19.19 19.92 -9.64
N ASP A 260 18.06 19.99 -8.97
CA ASP A 260 16.89 19.17 -9.28
C ASP A 260 16.48 19.32 -10.75
N ASN A 261 16.76 18.28 -11.55
CA ASN A 261 16.33 18.18 -12.96
C ASN A 261 14.86 17.69 -13.07
N GLY A 262 14.06 17.78 -11.98
CA GLY A 262 12.70 17.28 -11.90
C GLY A 262 12.57 15.83 -11.44
N SER A 263 13.68 15.15 -11.13
CA SER A 263 13.67 13.75 -10.69
C SER A 263 13.20 13.54 -9.25
N PHE A 264 13.09 14.60 -8.46
CA PHE A 264 12.72 14.58 -7.04
C PHE A 264 11.57 15.54 -6.71
N PRO A 265 10.35 15.33 -7.26
CA PRO A 265 9.20 16.16 -6.91
C PRO A 265 8.89 16.15 -5.41
N TYR A 266 9.24 15.07 -4.71
CA TYR A 266 9.12 14.95 -3.24
C TYR A 266 9.73 16.13 -2.49
N LEU A 267 10.91 16.60 -2.91
CA LEU A 267 11.60 17.73 -2.27
C LEU A 267 10.90 19.08 -2.44
N ARG A 268 9.97 19.19 -3.39
CA ARG A 268 9.19 20.40 -3.61
C ARG A 268 8.05 20.56 -2.60
N SER A 269 7.40 19.45 -2.24
CA SER A 269 6.35 19.41 -1.22
C SER A 269 6.91 19.25 0.20
N HIS A 270 8.07 18.58 0.34
CA HIS A 270 8.74 18.28 1.62
C HIS A 270 10.18 18.82 1.62
N PRO A 271 10.37 20.14 1.83
CA PRO A 271 11.72 20.74 1.77
C PRO A 271 12.64 20.13 2.82
N MET A 272 13.83 19.68 2.38
CA MET A 272 14.87 19.19 3.28
C MET A 272 15.64 20.35 3.88
N THR A 273 15.59 20.47 5.19
CA THR A 273 16.41 21.42 5.95
C THR A 273 17.51 20.69 6.72
N THR A 274 18.62 21.36 6.97
CA THR A 274 19.71 20.82 7.78
C THR A 274 19.23 20.43 9.19
N GLU A 275 18.25 21.16 9.71
CA GLU A 275 17.64 20.92 11.02
C GLU A 275 16.90 19.57 11.05
N ARG A 276 16.09 19.23 10.02
CA ARG A 276 15.39 17.93 9.93
C ARG A 276 16.36 16.75 9.93
N ILE A 277 17.46 16.90 9.20
CA ILE A 277 18.50 15.85 9.13
C ILE A 277 19.18 15.69 10.49
N ALA A 278 19.57 16.81 11.13
CA ALA A 278 20.18 16.78 12.44
C ALA A 278 19.26 16.16 13.51
N ASP A 279 17.97 16.48 13.49
CA ASP A 279 16.97 15.90 14.38
C ASP A 279 16.83 14.40 14.19
N ALA A 280 16.79 13.92 12.95
CA ALA A 280 16.72 12.48 12.64
C ALA A 280 17.97 11.75 13.15
N GLN A 281 19.16 12.30 12.91
CA GLN A 281 20.43 11.76 13.39
C GLN A 281 20.50 11.76 14.92
N ALA A 282 20.08 12.84 15.59
CA ALA A 282 20.06 12.92 17.05
C ALA A 282 19.14 11.86 17.65
N ARG A 283 17.95 11.62 17.08
CA ARG A 283 17.03 10.58 17.52
C ARG A 283 17.63 9.18 17.37
N GLN A 284 18.33 8.92 16.27
CA GLN A 284 19.02 7.66 16.05
C GLN A 284 20.10 7.40 17.10
N GLN A 285 20.87 8.42 17.49
CA GLN A 285 21.93 8.28 18.51
C GLN A 285 21.41 7.89 19.89
N LEU A 286 20.13 8.11 20.18
CA LEU A 286 19.49 7.70 21.44
C LEU A 286 19.18 6.19 21.48
N LEU A 287 19.26 5.51 20.35
CA LEU A 287 19.00 4.08 20.25
C LEU A 287 20.32 3.27 20.32
N PRO A 288 20.27 2.03 20.84
CA PRO A 288 21.45 1.17 20.82
C PRO A 288 21.91 0.95 19.37
N PRO A 289 23.24 0.82 19.14
CA PRO A 289 23.78 0.53 17.81
C PRO A 289 23.15 -0.76 17.26
N ARG A 290 22.56 -0.67 16.07
CA ARG A 290 21.97 -1.81 15.36
C ARG A 290 22.78 -2.12 14.11
N GLN A 291 22.60 -3.31 13.56
CA GLN A 291 23.29 -3.73 12.34
C GLN A 291 22.93 -2.80 11.18
N ALA A 292 23.89 -2.58 10.27
CA ALA A 292 23.65 -1.84 9.05
C ALA A 292 22.47 -2.45 8.27
N LEU A 293 21.65 -1.58 7.66
CA LEU A 293 20.54 -1.96 6.80
C LEU A 293 21.03 -2.93 5.71
N ALA A 294 20.50 -4.14 5.71
CA ALA A 294 20.82 -5.12 4.70
C ALA A 294 19.78 -5.04 3.57
N LEU A 295 20.25 -4.91 2.33
CA LEU A 295 19.41 -5.12 1.17
C LEU A 295 18.91 -6.57 1.19
N THR A 296 17.60 -6.76 1.28
CA THR A 296 16.98 -8.10 1.23
C THR A 296 16.70 -8.52 -0.22
N PRO A 297 16.72 -9.84 -0.52
CA PRO A 297 16.34 -10.31 -1.85
C PRO A 297 14.95 -9.87 -2.28
N LEU A 298 13.97 -9.88 -1.36
CA LEU A 298 12.62 -9.42 -1.63
C LEU A 298 12.61 -7.96 -2.07
N HIS A 299 13.21 -7.05 -1.28
CA HIS A 299 13.23 -5.63 -1.63
C HIS A 299 13.95 -5.39 -2.96
N ALA A 300 15.09 -6.04 -3.19
CA ALA A 300 15.84 -5.92 -4.44
C ALA A 300 15.02 -6.33 -5.67
N MET A 301 14.22 -7.39 -5.56
CA MET A 301 13.30 -7.82 -6.64
C MET A 301 12.14 -6.83 -6.83
N MET A 302 11.60 -6.24 -5.76
CA MET A 302 10.54 -5.24 -5.86
C MET A 302 11.05 -3.93 -6.49
N ALA A 303 12.24 -3.49 -6.11
CA ALA A 303 12.91 -2.35 -6.75
C ALA A 303 13.17 -2.63 -8.25
N ALA A 304 13.62 -3.83 -8.58
CA ALA A 304 13.81 -4.26 -9.97
C ALA A 304 12.49 -4.28 -10.77
N ARG A 305 11.39 -4.79 -10.17
CA ARG A 305 10.06 -4.76 -10.78
C ARG A 305 9.61 -3.33 -11.06
N ALA A 306 9.73 -2.45 -10.08
CA ALA A 306 9.39 -1.03 -10.23
C ALA A 306 10.22 -0.36 -11.34
N GLN A 307 11.53 -0.64 -11.39
CA GLN A 307 12.42 -0.13 -12.43
C GLN A 307 11.99 -0.58 -13.84
N VAL A 308 11.70 -1.87 -14.03
CA VAL A 308 11.27 -2.39 -15.34
C VAL A 308 9.91 -1.83 -15.74
N LEU A 309 8.96 -1.71 -14.81
CA LEU A 309 7.62 -1.19 -15.09
C LEU A 309 7.61 0.30 -15.48
N THR A 310 8.58 1.08 -14.98
CA THR A 310 8.76 2.49 -15.36
C THR A 310 9.65 2.72 -16.57
N SER A 311 10.24 1.66 -17.15
CA SER A 311 11.22 1.75 -18.25
C SER A 311 10.58 1.33 -19.57
N PRO A 312 9.97 2.26 -20.34
CA PRO A 312 9.33 1.92 -21.62
C PRO A 312 10.32 1.72 -22.76
N GLY A 313 11.56 2.20 -22.64
CA GLY A 313 12.56 2.21 -23.72
C GLY A 313 13.27 0.87 -23.87
N VAL A 314 13.39 0.40 -25.12
CA VAL A 314 14.06 -0.87 -25.45
C VAL A 314 15.51 -0.90 -25.01
N ASP A 315 16.22 0.22 -25.09
CA ASP A 315 17.64 0.27 -24.71
C ASP A 315 17.82 0.10 -23.19
N VAL A 316 16.91 0.63 -22.38
CA VAL A 316 16.94 0.41 -20.91
C VAL A 316 16.65 -1.05 -20.59
N LEU A 317 15.67 -1.66 -21.27
CA LEU A 317 15.36 -3.08 -21.10
C LEU A 317 16.54 -3.97 -21.51
N ARG A 318 17.23 -3.66 -22.61
CA ARG A 318 18.47 -4.35 -23.02
C ARG A 318 19.57 -4.21 -21.98
N ALA A 319 19.77 -3.01 -21.44
CA ALA A 319 20.78 -2.79 -20.41
C ALA A 319 20.51 -3.64 -19.15
N LEU A 320 19.24 -3.72 -18.71
CA LEU A 320 18.84 -4.57 -17.58
C LEU A 320 19.04 -6.07 -17.88
N ALA A 321 18.72 -6.52 -19.09
CA ALA A 321 18.97 -7.90 -19.53
C ALA A 321 20.47 -8.22 -19.52
N THR A 322 21.31 -7.34 -20.11
CA THR A 322 22.78 -7.49 -20.13
C THR A 322 23.37 -7.50 -18.71
N GLN A 323 22.86 -6.69 -17.80
CA GLN A 323 23.29 -6.70 -16.40
C GLN A 323 23.05 -8.07 -15.74
N ALA A 324 21.95 -8.74 -16.06
CA ALA A 324 21.66 -10.09 -15.56
C ALA A 324 22.61 -11.16 -16.13
N GLU A 325 23.20 -10.93 -17.30
CA GLU A 325 24.18 -11.84 -17.95
C GLU A 325 25.60 -11.65 -17.44
N ALA A 326 25.90 -10.50 -16.83
CA ALA A 326 27.26 -10.12 -16.47
C ALA A 326 27.92 -11.19 -15.59
N SER A 327 29.13 -11.63 -15.95
CA SER A 327 29.88 -12.68 -15.24
C SER A 327 30.22 -12.29 -13.80
N HIS A 328 30.47 -11.00 -13.55
CA HIS A 328 30.76 -10.47 -12.23
C HIS A 328 29.51 -10.40 -11.31
N LEU A 329 28.30 -10.63 -11.83
CA LEU A 329 27.10 -10.66 -11.00
C LEU A 329 27.22 -11.66 -9.83
N ARG A 330 27.92 -12.77 -10.03
CA ARG A 330 28.16 -13.81 -9.02
C ARG A 330 28.98 -13.34 -7.82
N THR A 331 29.69 -12.22 -7.92
CA THR A 331 30.49 -11.64 -6.84
C THR A 331 29.68 -10.74 -5.89
N PHE A 332 28.45 -10.36 -6.30
CA PHE A 332 27.57 -9.54 -5.50
C PHE A 332 26.79 -10.38 -4.45
N SER A 333 26.22 -9.68 -3.47
CA SER A 333 25.33 -10.31 -2.48
C SER A 333 24.13 -10.98 -3.18
N THR A 334 23.57 -12.01 -2.51
CA THR A 334 22.36 -12.72 -2.99
C THR A 334 21.23 -11.75 -3.35
N ALA A 335 21.02 -10.70 -2.56
CA ALA A 335 20.00 -9.70 -2.82
C ALA A 335 20.23 -8.95 -4.14
N ARG A 336 21.45 -8.49 -4.41
CA ARG A 336 21.79 -7.84 -5.68
C ARG A 336 21.67 -8.79 -6.87
N GLN A 337 22.09 -10.04 -6.70
CA GLN A 337 21.89 -11.06 -7.72
C GLN A 337 20.41 -11.30 -8.01
N ALA A 338 19.58 -11.41 -6.96
CA ALA A 338 18.14 -11.61 -7.09
C ALA A 338 17.47 -10.44 -7.84
N GLY A 339 17.78 -9.20 -7.48
CA GLY A 339 17.26 -8.02 -8.18
C GLY A 339 17.64 -7.99 -9.66
N ALA A 340 18.93 -8.19 -9.98
CA ALA A 340 19.40 -8.17 -11.36
C ALA A 340 18.80 -9.29 -12.21
N LEU A 341 18.73 -10.52 -11.69
CA LEU A 341 18.12 -11.65 -12.39
C LEU A 341 16.61 -11.44 -12.58
N TYR A 342 15.91 -10.93 -11.57
CA TYR A 342 14.49 -10.59 -11.66
C TYR A 342 14.22 -9.55 -12.74
N ALA A 343 15.01 -8.45 -12.76
CA ALA A 343 14.95 -7.45 -13.81
C ALA A 343 15.21 -8.06 -15.19
N GLY A 344 16.21 -8.93 -15.30
CA GLY A 344 16.55 -9.64 -16.54
C GLY A 344 15.41 -10.51 -17.05
N VAL A 345 14.72 -11.27 -16.18
CA VAL A 345 13.53 -12.04 -16.57
C VAL A 345 12.46 -11.12 -17.12
N MET A 346 12.08 -10.08 -16.38
CA MET A 346 11.02 -9.15 -16.81
C MET A 346 11.39 -8.38 -18.10
N ALA A 347 12.63 -7.93 -18.21
CA ALA A 347 13.11 -7.21 -19.39
C ALA A 347 13.06 -8.09 -20.66
N ASN A 348 13.50 -9.34 -20.56
CA ASN A 348 13.43 -10.29 -21.66
C ASN A 348 11.99 -10.71 -21.98
N MET A 349 11.11 -10.87 -20.98
CA MET A 349 9.67 -11.09 -21.21
C MET A 349 9.07 -9.96 -22.07
N ARG A 350 9.37 -8.70 -21.73
CA ARG A 350 8.86 -7.54 -22.49
C ARG A 350 9.40 -7.46 -23.91
N GLN A 351 10.60 -7.97 -24.12
CA GLN A 351 11.22 -8.07 -25.45
C GLN A 351 10.82 -9.36 -26.20
N ARG A 352 10.03 -10.24 -25.57
CA ARG A 352 9.62 -11.55 -26.08
C ARG A 352 10.77 -12.55 -26.27
N GLU A 353 11.88 -12.30 -25.59
CA GLU A 353 13.05 -13.19 -25.54
C GLU A 353 12.87 -14.26 -24.46
N PHE A 354 11.83 -15.09 -24.61
CA PHE A 354 11.38 -16.03 -23.58
C PHE A 354 12.43 -17.07 -23.20
N ALA A 355 13.24 -17.53 -24.14
CA ALA A 355 14.30 -18.51 -23.86
C ALA A 355 15.34 -17.95 -22.88
N VAL A 356 15.77 -16.69 -23.09
CA VAL A 356 16.71 -16.00 -22.19
C VAL A 356 16.05 -15.71 -20.84
N ALA A 357 14.77 -15.30 -20.85
CA ALA A 357 14.01 -15.09 -19.62
C ALA A 357 13.96 -16.36 -18.76
N HIS A 358 13.73 -17.54 -19.36
CA HIS A 358 13.76 -18.83 -18.66
C HIS A 358 15.14 -19.15 -18.06
N GLN A 359 16.24 -18.86 -18.76
CA GLN A 359 17.60 -19.05 -18.24
C GLN A 359 17.85 -18.18 -17.01
N HIS A 360 17.44 -16.90 -17.06
CA HIS A 360 17.56 -16.01 -15.90
C HIS A 360 16.68 -16.47 -14.73
N LEU A 361 15.47 -16.93 -15.01
CA LEU A 361 14.57 -17.48 -13.99
C LEU A 361 15.17 -18.70 -13.28
N GLN A 362 15.75 -19.63 -14.03
CA GLN A 362 16.44 -20.81 -13.45
C GLN A 362 17.61 -20.40 -12.55
N ARG A 363 18.40 -19.41 -12.96
CA ARG A 363 19.48 -18.86 -12.13
C ARG A 363 18.94 -18.18 -10.87
N LEU A 364 17.84 -17.45 -10.98
CA LEU A 364 17.18 -16.80 -9.86
C LEU A 364 16.66 -17.84 -8.84
N GLN A 365 16.03 -18.91 -9.32
CA GLN A 365 15.52 -20.00 -8.49
C GLN A 365 16.62 -20.80 -7.81
N ALA A 366 17.82 -20.83 -8.39
CA ALA A 366 18.99 -21.53 -7.84
C ALA A 366 19.79 -20.68 -6.81
N LEU A 367 19.40 -19.42 -6.56
CA LEU A 367 20.08 -18.58 -5.58
C LEU A 367 19.90 -19.14 -4.16
N PRO A 368 20.97 -19.18 -3.35
CA PRO A 368 20.88 -19.61 -1.97
C PRO A 368 20.18 -18.56 -1.10
N SER A 369 19.61 -19.01 0.01
CA SER A 369 19.12 -18.13 1.10
C SER A 369 18.02 -17.15 0.70
N LEU A 370 17.15 -17.51 -0.26
CA LEU A 370 15.90 -16.81 -0.48
C LEU A 370 14.91 -17.20 0.64
N ASP A 371 14.38 -16.20 1.31
CA ASP A 371 13.33 -16.39 2.32
C ASP A 371 11.96 -16.70 1.68
N VAL A 372 11.00 -17.09 2.49
CA VAL A 372 9.66 -17.49 2.02
C VAL A 372 8.98 -16.39 1.19
N PRO A 373 8.98 -15.10 1.59
CA PRO A 373 8.45 -14.02 0.77
C PRO A 373 9.15 -13.87 -0.58
N ALA A 374 10.50 -13.96 -0.62
CA ALA A 374 11.27 -13.89 -1.86
C ALA A 374 10.94 -15.06 -2.80
N LEU A 375 10.91 -16.30 -2.27
CA LEU A 375 10.53 -17.49 -3.04
C LEU A 375 9.13 -17.39 -3.63
N ARG A 376 8.19 -16.79 -2.89
CA ARG A 376 6.83 -16.53 -3.39
C ARG A 376 6.86 -15.62 -4.62
N VAL A 377 7.59 -14.51 -4.55
CA VAL A 377 7.71 -13.54 -5.65
C VAL A 377 8.39 -14.16 -6.88
N VAL A 378 9.40 -15.00 -6.68
CA VAL A 378 10.04 -15.76 -7.77
C VAL A 378 9.05 -16.72 -8.44
N ARG A 379 8.17 -17.35 -7.66
CA ARG A 379 7.13 -18.25 -8.19
C ARG A 379 6.06 -17.48 -8.99
N LEU A 380 5.63 -16.32 -8.50
CA LEU A 380 4.73 -15.44 -9.23
C LEU A 380 5.34 -15.01 -10.57
N LEU A 381 6.62 -14.63 -10.58
CA LEU A 381 7.34 -14.28 -11.80
C LEU A 381 7.42 -15.47 -12.79
N ALA A 382 7.60 -16.69 -12.28
CA ALA A 382 7.60 -17.90 -13.12
C ALA A 382 6.23 -18.12 -13.79
N ALA A 383 5.13 -17.89 -13.07
CA ALA A 383 3.78 -17.96 -13.62
C ALA A 383 3.52 -16.83 -14.64
N GLU A 384 3.97 -15.60 -14.36
CA GLU A 384 3.91 -14.48 -15.30
C GLU A 384 4.65 -14.80 -16.62
N LEU A 385 5.86 -15.37 -16.51
CA LEU A 385 6.64 -15.76 -17.70
C LEU A 385 5.93 -16.84 -18.50
N ALA A 386 5.37 -17.86 -17.84
CA ALA A 386 4.61 -18.92 -18.51
C ALA A 386 3.37 -18.35 -19.22
N LEU A 387 2.61 -17.46 -18.60
CA LEU A 387 1.48 -16.77 -19.24
C LEU A 387 1.93 -15.93 -20.45
N ALA A 388 3.02 -15.17 -20.29
CA ALA A 388 3.54 -14.31 -21.35
C ALA A 388 4.04 -15.12 -22.57
N SER A 389 4.57 -16.34 -22.35
CA SER A 389 4.98 -17.26 -23.41
C SER A 389 3.82 -18.10 -23.98
N GLY A 390 2.59 -17.95 -23.44
CA GLY A 390 1.39 -18.66 -23.91
C GLY A 390 1.19 -20.04 -23.30
N ASP A 391 1.97 -20.42 -22.28
CA ASP A 391 1.85 -21.71 -21.59
C ASP A 391 1.01 -21.59 -20.31
N ALA A 392 -0.31 -21.52 -20.50
CA ALA A 392 -1.26 -21.46 -19.39
C ALA A 392 -1.23 -22.72 -18.49
N ALA A 393 -0.87 -23.87 -19.04
CA ALA A 393 -0.78 -25.11 -18.28
C ALA A 393 0.42 -25.08 -17.32
N GLN A 394 1.57 -24.61 -17.78
CA GLN A 394 2.75 -24.39 -16.96
C GLN A 394 2.51 -23.31 -15.90
N ALA A 395 1.86 -22.19 -16.26
CA ALA A 395 1.52 -21.14 -15.32
C ALA A 395 0.68 -21.68 -14.15
N LEU A 396 -0.34 -22.47 -14.48
CA LEU A 396 -1.18 -23.11 -13.47
C LEU A 396 -0.42 -24.13 -12.64
N ALA A 397 0.44 -24.96 -13.25
CA ALA A 397 1.24 -25.95 -12.53
C ALA A 397 2.22 -25.31 -11.53
N VAL A 398 2.76 -24.13 -11.86
CA VAL A 398 3.67 -23.39 -10.98
C VAL A 398 2.94 -22.79 -9.79
N ILE A 399 1.73 -22.25 -9.98
CA ILE A 399 1.03 -21.48 -8.94
C ILE A 399 0.08 -22.33 -8.09
N ASP A 400 -0.55 -23.37 -8.67
CA ASP A 400 -1.56 -24.21 -8.01
C ASP A 400 -0.92 -25.37 -7.21
N VAL A 401 0.12 -25.07 -6.45
CA VAL A 401 0.71 -26.05 -5.52
C VAL A 401 -0.02 -25.98 -4.20
N LYS A 402 -0.59 -27.08 -3.71
CA LYS A 402 -1.40 -27.15 -2.47
C LYS A 402 -0.73 -26.46 -1.27
N ALA A 403 0.58 -26.65 -1.10
CA ALA A 403 1.33 -26.01 -0.02
C ALA A 403 1.40 -24.48 -0.17
N PHE A 404 1.41 -23.97 -1.41
CA PHE A 404 1.44 -22.57 -1.71
C PHE A 404 0.06 -21.92 -1.56
N ALA A 405 -0.98 -22.60 -2.05
CA ALA A 405 -2.37 -22.14 -1.94
C ALA A 405 -2.88 -22.06 -0.51
N LEU A 406 -2.39 -22.93 0.39
CA LEU A 406 -2.76 -22.92 1.82
C LEU A 406 -2.00 -21.85 2.62
N ALA A 407 -0.79 -21.46 2.17
CA ALA A 407 0.06 -20.51 2.88
C ALA A 407 -0.17 -19.05 2.49
N SER A 408 -0.81 -18.78 1.36
CA SER A 408 -0.94 -17.42 0.83
C SER A 408 -2.40 -17.04 0.61
N HIS A 409 -2.93 -16.27 1.55
CA HIS A 409 -4.18 -15.54 1.36
C HIS A 409 -3.97 -14.17 0.71
N ASP A 410 -2.80 -13.94 0.09
CA ASP A 410 -2.44 -12.67 -0.52
C ASP A 410 -3.12 -12.46 -1.89
N ARG A 411 -3.30 -11.19 -2.21
CA ARG A 411 -3.96 -10.74 -3.44
C ARG A 411 -3.21 -11.17 -4.69
N ALA A 412 -1.86 -11.03 -4.71
CA ALA A 412 -1.04 -11.34 -5.88
C ALA A 412 -1.17 -12.80 -6.31
N THR A 413 -1.11 -13.71 -5.36
CA THR A 413 -1.28 -15.15 -5.65
C THR A 413 -2.67 -15.46 -6.17
N ARG A 414 -3.73 -14.87 -5.59
CA ARG A 414 -5.12 -15.07 -6.06
C ARG A 414 -5.32 -14.56 -7.47
N MET A 415 -4.85 -13.35 -7.75
CA MET A 415 -4.99 -12.76 -9.09
C MET A 415 -4.22 -13.58 -10.12
N MET A 416 -2.99 -14.01 -9.80
CA MET A 416 -2.19 -14.85 -10.68
C MET A 416 -2.84 -16.23 -10.92
N LEU A 417 -3.38 -16.87 -9.88
CA LEU A 417 -4.09 -18.14 -10.01
C LEU A 417 -5.34 -17.99 -10.88
N ALA A 418 -6.12 -16.94 -10.65
CA ALA A 418 -7.31 -16.65 -11.45
C ALA A 418 -6.94 -16.41 -12.93
N GLN A 419 -5.92 -15.59 -13.19
CA GLN A 419 -5.42 -15.35 -14.56
C GLN A 419 -4.94 -16.64 -15.22
N SER A 420 -4.16 -17.46 -14.51
CA SER A 420 -3.65 -18.73 -15.03
C SER A 420 -4.78 -19.71 -15.37
N ARG A 421 -5.81 -19.79 -14.51
CA ARG A 421 -6.99 -20.63 -14.77
C ARG A 421 -7.79 -20.14 -15.96
N LEU A 422 -8.07 -18.85 -16.06
CA LEU A 422 -8.80 -18.26 -17.18
C LEU A 422 -8.02 -18.43 -18.50
N ALA A 423 -6.70 -18.29 -18.47
CA ALA A 423 -5.86 -18.49 -19.66
C ALA A 423 -5.94 -19.92 -20.24
N THR A 424 -6.34 -20.92 -19.45
CA THR A 424 -6.59 -22.28 -19.97
C THR A 424 -7.80 -22.39 -20.89
N GLN A 425 -8.67 -21.39 -20.94
CA GLN A 425 -9.92 -21.35 -21.72
C GLN A 425 -10.88 -22.52 -21.41
N LYS A 426 -10.80 -23.11 -20.20
CA LYS A 426 -11.65 -24.24 -19.77
C LYS A 426 -12.79 -23.75 -18.89
N PRO A 427 -14.08 -24.00 -19.21
CA PRO A 427 -15.22 -23.58 -18.40
C PRO A 427 -15.17 -24.08 -16.94
N ALA A 428 -14.64 -25.28 -16.71
CA ALA A 428 -14.44 -25.81 -15.36
C ALA A 428 -13.46 -24.96 -14.54
N GLN A 429 -12.41 -24.44 -15.13
CA GLN A 429 -11.46 -23.54 -14.47
C GLN A 429 -12.10 -22.17 -14.20
N ALA A 430 -12.88 -21.64 -15.16
CA ALA A 430 -13.63 -20.40 -14.95
C ALA A 430 -14.62 -20.51 -13.78
N LYS A 431 -15.26 -21.69 -13.60
CA LYS A 431 -16.13 -21.94 -12.44
C LYS A 431 -15.39 -21.89 -11.11
N LEU A 432 -14.17 -22.44 -11.03
CA LEU A 432 -13.34 -22.31 -9.83
C LEU A 432 -13.01 -20.84 -9.53
N VAL A 433 -12.62 -20.09 -10.57
CA VAL A 433 -12.33 -18.65 -10.42
C VAL A 433 -13.53 -17.89 -9.91
N SER A 434 -14.73 -18.11 -10.50
CA SER A 434 -15.92 -17.39 -10.03
C SER A 434 -16.29 -17.70 -8.58
N ASN A 435 -16.11 -18.94 -8.13
CA ASN A 435 -16.37 -19.31 -6.74
C ASN A 435 -15.37 -18.63 -5.78
N GLU A 436 -14.08 -18.69 -6.09
CA GLU A 436 -13.01 -18.12 -5.24
C GLU A 436 -13.06 -16.60 -5.18
N LEU A 437 -13.27 -15.94 -6.34
CA LEU A 437 -13.31 -14.48 -6.37
C LEU A 437 -14.61 -13.92 -5.77
N THR A 438 -15.72 -14.63 -5.85
CA THR A 438 -16.95 -14.24 -5.13
C THR A 438 -16.71 -14.21 -3.61
N LEU A 439 -16.02 -15.23 -3.08
CA LEU A 439 -15.65 -15.25 -1.66
C LEU A 439 -14.64 -14.15 -1.31
N TRP A 440 -13.63 -13.94 -2.15
CA TRP A 440 -12.65 -12.87 -1.96
C TRP A 440 -13.31 -11.49 -1.90
N LEU A 441 -14.19 -11.20 -2.85
CA LEU A 441 -14.87 -9.92 -2.97
C LEU A 441 -15.92 -9.67 -1.87
N SER A 442 -16.40 -10.72 -1.17
CA SER A 442 -17.21 -10.53 0.03
C SER A 442 -16.42 -9.92 1.20
N LEU A 443 -15.10 -10.14 1.22
CA LEU A 443 -14.19 -9.60 2.23
C LEU A 443 -13.42 -8.36 1.72
N HIS A 444 -13.21 -8.27 0.41
CA HIS A 444 -12.45 -7.22 -0.27
C HIS A 444 -13.27 -6.59 -1.41
N PRO A 445 -14.43 -5.95 -1.11
CA PRO A 445 -15.36 -5.47 -2.14
C PRO A 445 -14.76 -4.35 -3.02
N ARG A 446 -13.64 -3.75 -2.61
CA ARG A 446 -12.97 -2.66 -3.31
C ARG A 446 -11.80 -3.14 -4.20
N ASP A 447 -11.72 -4.41 -4.55
CA ASP A 447 -10.71 -4.95 -5.45
C ASP A 447 -11.20 -4.93 -6.91
N ALA A 448 -10.87 -3.86 -7.64
CA ALA A 448 -11.29 -3.66 -9.03
C ALA A 448 -10.78 -4.76 -9.98
N SER A 449 -9.54 -5.22 -9.80
CA SER A 449 -8.97 -6.31 -10.61
C SER A 449 -9.67 -7.64 -10.35
N ALA A 450 -10.04 -7.93 -9.09
CA ALA A 450 -10.81 -9.13 -8.78
C ALA A 450 -12.19 -9.10 -9.44
N TRP A 451 -12.88 -7.96 -9.44
CA TRP A 451 -14.13 -7.77 -10.17
C TRP A 451 -13.97 -7.98 -11.68
N THR A 452 -12.88 -7.48 -12.26
CA THR A 452 -12.57 -7.64 -13.70
C THR A 452 -12.36 -9.11 -14.03
N LEU A 453 -11.58 -9.84 -13.23
CA LEU A 453 -11.35 -11.28 -13.44
C LEU A 453 -12.62 -12.11 -13.19
N LEU A 454 -13.45 -11.71 -12.21
CA LEU A 454 -14.74 -12.33 -11.96
C LEU A 454 -15.68 -12.16 -13.15
N SER A 455 -15.69 -10.98 -13.78
CA SER A 455 -16.45 -10.74 -15.01
C SER A 455 -16.03 -11.70 -16.12
N ALA A 456 -14.72 -11.80 -16.39
CA ALA A 456 -14.20 -12.72 -17.38
C ALA A 456 -14.54 -14.18 -17.10
N ALA A 457 -14.54 -14.56 -15.81
CA ALA A 457 -14.93 -15.91 -15.40
C ALA A 457 -16.41 -16.20 -15.66
N TYR A 458 -17.31 -15.25 -15.43
CA TYR A 458 -18.73 -15.40 -15.74
C TYR A 458 -18.99 -15.39 -17.25
N ASP A 459 -18.30 -14.55 -18.01
CA ASP A 459 -18.41 -14.52 -19.47
C ASP A 459 -18.04 -15.87 -20.08
N MET A 460 -16.93 -16.48 -19.66
CA MET A 460 -16.54 -17.83 -20.09
C MET A 460 -17.53 -18.93 -19.70
N GLN A 461 -18.38 -18.71 -18.70
CA GLN A 461 -19.45 -19.61 -18.28
C GLN A 461 -20.77 -19.35 -19.03
N GLY A 462 -20.84 -18.31 -19.87
CA GLY A 462 -22.06 -17.87 -20.55
C GLY A 462 -23.04 -17.12 -19.63
N ASP A 463 -22.63 -16.72 -18.41
CA ASP A 463 -23.46 -15.95 -17.47
C ASP A 463 -23.28 -14.44 -17.69
N GLY A 464 -23.87 -13.95 -18.79
CA GLY A 464 -23.73 -12.56 -19.21
C GLY A 464 -24.26 -11.55 -18.18
N LEU A 465 -25.29 -11.89 -17.41
CA LEU A 465 -25.87 -10.99 -16.41
C LEU A 465 -24.87 -10.71 -15.29
N ARG A 466 -24.26 -11.76 -14.70
CA ARG A 466 -23.23 -11.62 -13.68
C ARG A 466 -21.96 -11.01 -14.23
N ALA A 467 -21.59 -11.32 -15.47
CA ALA A 467 -20.43 -10.72 -16.13
C ALA A 467 -20.54 -9.20 -16.24
N ILE A 468 -21.68 -8.70 -16.75
CA ILE A 468 -21.91 -7.24 -16.88
C ILE A 468 -21.97 -6.56 -15.50
N ARG A 469 -22.62 -7.18 -14.51
CA ARG A 469 -22.62 -6.65 -13.14
C ARG A 469 -21.20 -6.54 -12.58
N ALA A 470 -20.40 -7.58 -12.72
CA ALA A 470 -19.01 -7.54 -12.23
C ALA A 470 -18.18 -6.45 -12.90
N GLN A 471 -18.37 -6.20 -14.21
CA GLN A 471 -17.76 -5.05 -14.90
C GLN A 471 -18.22 -3.71 -14.29
N ALA A 472 -19.53 -3.60 -13.99
CA ALA A 472 -20.07 -2.39 -13.38
C ALA A 472 -19.47 -2.12 -12.00
N GLU A 473 -19.34 -3.16 -11.16
CA GLU A 473 -18.71 -3.05 -9.83
C GLU A 473 -17.24 -2.65 -9.92
N SER A 474 -16.46 -3.20 -10.88
CA SER A 474 -15.09 -2.78 -11.12
C SER A 474 -14.99 -1.27 -11.36
N ARG A 475 -15.85 -0.70 -12.22
CA ARG A 475 -15.89 0.73 -12.47
C ARG A 475 -16.35 1.55 -11.27
N ALA A 476 -17.28 1.02 -10.49
CA ALA A 476 -17.74 1.68 -9.26
C ALA A 476 -16.61 1.79 -8.21
N VAL A 477 -15.78 0.75 -8.09
CA VAL A 477 -14.61 0.75 -7.19
C VAL A 477 -13.59 1.82 -7.61
N GLU A 478 -13.39 2.02 -8.91
CA GLU A 478 -12.52 3.06 -9.48
C GLU A 478 -13.16 4.47 -9.40
N LEU A 479 -14.29 4.63 -8.69
CA LEU A 479 -15.06 5.86 -8.55
C LEU A 479 -15.58 6.44 -9.89
N ASP A 480 -15.57 5.64 -10.96
CA ASP A 480 -16.16 5.98 -12.25
C ASP A 480 -17.65 5.63 -12.29
N TYR A 481 -18.43 6.39 -11.51
CA TYR A 481 -19.88 6.14 -11.40
C TYR A 481 -20.63 6.34 -12.73
N GLY A 482 -20.08 7.11 -13.67
CA GLY A 482 -20.66 7.25 -15.01
C GLY A 482 -20.62 5.93 -15.78
N ALA A 483 -19.44 5.39 -15.98
CA ALA A 483 -19.26 4.12 -16.65
C ALA A 483 -19.92 2.95 -15.90
N ALA A 484 -19.88 2.95 -14.56
CA ALA A 484 -20.57 1.95 -13.75
C ALA A 484 -22.09 1.96 -14.00
N LEU A 485 -22.73 3.14 -14.00
CA LEU A 485 -24.17 3.28 -14.27
C LEU A 485 -24.56 2.77 -15.66
N ASP A 486 -23.77 3.07 -16.69
CA ASP A 486 -24.05 2.57 -18.05
C ASP A 486 -24.00 1.05 -18.10
N ARG A 487 -23.07 0.40 -17.40
CA ARG A 487 -23.00 -1.06 -17.29
C ARG A 487 -24.14 -1.63 -16.45
N PHE A 488 -24.50 -1.03 -15.33
CA PHE A 488 -25.67 -1.49 -14.54
C PHE A 488 -26.98 -1.38 -15.31
N LYS A 489 -27.19 -0.32 -16.10
CA LYS A 489 -28.36 -0.20 -16.99
C LYS A 489 -28.37 -1.29 -18.05
N ALA A 490 -27.21 -1.63 -18.62
CA ALA A 490 -27.11 -2.76 -19.56
C ALA A 490 -27.46 -4.10 -18.89
N ALA A 491 -26.98 -4.32 -17.67
CA ALA A 491 -27.34 -5.52 -16.87
C ALA A 491 -28.85 -5.58 -16.59
N GLN A 492 -29.47 -4.45 -16.20
CA GLN A 492 -30.90 -4.36 -15.96
C GLN A 492 -31.70 -4.66 -17.23
N ALA A 493 -31.33 -4.08 -18.36
CA ALA A 493 -32.00 -4.34 -19.65
C ALA A 493 -31.91 -5.83 -20.03
N LEU A 494 -30.75 -6.46 -19.83
CA LEU A 494 -30.56 -7.91 -20.05
C LEU A 494 -31.44 -8.73 -19.12
N ALA A 495 -31.49 -8.43 -17.81
CA ALA A 495 -32.34 -9.12 -16.84
C ALA A 495 -33.82 -9.06 -17.23
N HIS A 496 -34.32 -7.86 -17.66
CA HIS A 496 -35.69 -7.71 -18.14
C HIS A 496 -35.97 -8.49 -19.43
N ALA A 497 -35.01 -8.59 -20.36
CA ALA A 497 -35.15 -9.40 -21.55
C ALA A 497 -35.21 -10.88 -21.19
N MET A 498 -34.33 -11.38 -20.35
CA MET A 498 -34.32 -12.77 -19.88
C MET A 498 -35.61 -13.11 -19.13
N ALA A 499 -36.17 -12.21 -18.32
CA ALA A 499 -37.44 -12.42 -17.63
C ALA A 499 -38.60 -12.56 -18.62
N ARG A 500 -38.69 -11.69 -19.64
CA ARG A 500 -39.70 -11.77 -20.70
C ARG A 500 -39.65 -13.08 -21.47
N ASP A 501 -38.44 -13.56 -21.75
CA ASP A 501 -38.20 -14.81 -22.46
C ASP A 501 -38.36 -16.06 -21.59
N GLY A 502 -38.67 -15.92 -20.30
CA GLY A 502 -38.77 -17.02 -19.35
C GLY A 502 -37.43 -17.73 -19.05
N LYS A 503 -36.31 -17.06 -19.34
CA LYS A 503 -34.94 -17.57 -19.18
C LYS A 503 -34.31 -17.20 -17.84
N LEU A 504 -34.98 -16.37 -17.02
CA LEU A 504 -34.45 -15.93 -15.75
C LEU A 504 -34.73 -16.97 -14.68
N ASP A 505 -33.71 -17.67 -14.23
CA ASP A 505 -33.80 -18.64 -13.13
C ASP A 505 -33.90 -17.95 -11.76
N ARG A 506 -33.99 -18.75 -10.69
CA ARG A 506 -34.03 -18.20 -9.32
C ARG A 506 -32.80 -17.38 -8.95
N GLY A 507 -31.63 -17.80 -9.40
CA GLY A 507 -30.37 -17.08 -9.20
C GLY A 507 -30.34 -15.75 -9.97
N GLY A 508 -30.86 -15.75 -11.19
CA GLY A 508 -30.99 -14.56 -12.03
C GLY A 508 -31.94 -13.50 -11.45
N HIS A 509 -33.04 -13.91 -10.79
CA HIS A 509 -33.92 -12.96 -10.08
C HIS A 509 -33.23 -12.28 -8.90
N VAL A 510 -32.41 -13.01 -8.14
CA VAL A 510 -31.59 -12.42 -7.06
C VAL A 510 -30.60 -11.43 -7.65
N GLU A 511 -29.93 -11.81 -8.74
CA GLU A 511 -28.95 -10.97 -9.42
C GLU A 511 -29.56 -9.66 -9.96
N ALA A 512 -30.75 -9.75 -10.58
CA ALA A 512 -31.51 -8.58 -11.04
C ALA A 512 -31.85 -7.62 -9.88
N SER A 513 -32.23 -8.17 -8.72
CA SER A 513 -32.52 -7.36 -7.52
C SER A 513 -31.27 -6.64 -7.01
N ILE A 514 -30.10 -7.28 -7.06
CA ILE A 514 -28.80 -6.65 -6.72
C ILE A 514 -28.50 -5.52 -7.70
N VAL A 515 -28.66 -5.76 -9.00
CA VAL A 515 -28.45 -4.75 -10.06
C VAL A 515 -29.31 -3.51 -9.79
N ASP A 516 -30.61 -3.69 -9.51
CA ASP A 516 -31.53 -2.59 -9.23
C ASP A 516 -31.15 -1.80 -7.97
N ALA A 517 -30.71 -2.49 -6.91
CA ALA A 517 -30.26 -1.85 -5.68
C ALA A 517 -29.01 -1.00 -5.90
N ARG A 518 -28.01 -1.58 -6.60
CA ARG A 518 -26.75 -0.90 -6.91
C ARG A 518 -26.95 0.29 -7.87
N LEU A 519 -27.87 0.16 -8.82
CA LEU A 519 -28.19 1.24 -9.75
C LEU A 519 -28.72 2.46 -9.00
N ARG A 520 -29.67 2.29 -8.08
CA ARG A 520 -30.20 3.39 -7.24
C ARG A 520 -29.12 4.03 -6.37
N GLU A 521 -28.25 3.22 -5.78
CA GLU A 521 -27.15 3.72 -4.95
C GLU A 521 -26.17 4.57 -5.77
N LEU A 522 -25.73 4.08 -6.92
CA LEU A 522 -24.79 4.77 -7.78
C LEU A 522 -25.39 6.03 -8.42
N GLU A 523 -26.70 6.07 -8.71
CA GLU A 523 -27.38 7.29 -9.13
C GLU A 523 -27.36 8.37 -8.04
N ARG A 524 -27.49 7.96 -6.77
CA ARG A 524 -27.34 8.87 -5.63
C ARG A 524 -25.90 9.39 -5.56
N LEU A 525 -24.91 8.52 -5.57
CA LEU A 525 -23.49 8.87 -5.50
C LEU A 525 -23.06 9.78 -6.66
N ARG A 526 -23.55 9.52 -7.88
CA ARG A 526 -23.28 10.38 -9.04
C ARG A 526 -23.88 11.78 -8.90
N ARG A 527 -25.08 11.88 -8.32
CA ARG A 527 -25.69 13.20 -8.04
C ARG A 527 -24.89 13.96 -6.99
N GLU A 528 -24.45 13.30 -5.93
CA GLU A 528 -23.57 13.89 -4.92
C GLU A 528 -22.27 14.39 -5.57
N GLN A 529 -21.65 13.59 -6.43
CA GLN A 529 -20.48 13.95 -7.20
C GLN A 529 -20.69 15.20 -8.10
N ALA A 530 -21.88 15.33 -8.70
CA ALA A 530 -22.18 16.46 -9.58
C ALA A 530 -22.37 17.77 -8.80
N LEU A 531 -22.73 17.70 -7.51
CA LEU A 531 -22.85 18.86 -6.63
C LEU A 531 -21.50 19.35 -6.09
N GLU A 532 -20.44 18.55 -6.22
CA GLU A 532 -19.08 18.88 -5.81
C GLU A 532 -18.29 19.65 -6.89
N ARG A 533 -18.82 19.74 -8.12
CA ARG A 533 -18.26 20.49 -9.26
C ARG A 533 -18.82 21.90 -9.32
#